data_67a90527494d8e0815a5825bf1f1c40a
#
_entry.id   67a90527494d8e0815a5825bf1f1c40a
#
_cell.length_a   1.000
_cell.length_b   1.000
_cell.length_c   1.000
_cell.angle_alpha   90.00
_cell.angle_beta   90.00
_cell.angle_gamma   90.00
#
_symmetry.space_group_name_H-M   'P 1'
#
loop_
_entity.id
_entity.type
_entity.pdbx_description
1 polymer ?
#
loop_
_entity_poly.entity_id
_entity_poly.type
_entity_poly.pdbx_seq_one_letter_code
_entity_poly.pdbx_strand_id
1 'polypeptide(L)'
;MTAGTKVLDINVSDIISRLVVVVRGTNSSWTPVGHPSLIVSKLQLVDGSDVLFSMRGCYAQAVSFYGTRKQPFSYCNYTDNGICNANIPIDFGRRLYDPELALNPKMFNNLQLKIDHDYSLGGATPDACTLEVWADLFDEFVPSPLGFLMSKSHWTKTLVASTTDYIDLPTDHPIRLVMPAAFSNDEEPDINIDSIKLSEDHDKRIPFDAGTLELLQMFESLWPIYEDYGEGRTSAGANVEFFFTPCKDLQLHAFPSVDSDAHINFPWSGGNGRNIMGDVAAAIQVHASGRCPHGVIPLPMGDLDKMDDWWDVTKLGNAQAKLVTGGGDTSSLYELLLQQLRRY
;
A
#
# COMPACT_ATOMS: atom_id res chain seq x y z
N MET A 1 17.30 -15.77 -9.58
CA MET A 1 17.67 -14.81 -8.51
C MET A 1 16.48 -14.67 -7.60
N THR A 2 16.55 -15.07 -6.37
CA THR A 2 15.41 -15.01 -5.43
C THR A 2 15.20 -13.62 -4.82
N ALA A 3 16.26 -12.95 -4.42
CA ALA A 3 16.23 -11.60 -3.87
C ALA A 3 17.36 -10.75 -4.44
N GLY A 4 17.18 -9.43 -4.44
CA GLY A 4 18.21 -8.49 -4.90
C GLY A 4 17.77 -7.04 -4.87
N THR A 5 18.71 -6.15 -5.14
CA THR A 5 18.48 -4.71 -5.26
C THR A 5 18.75 -4.26 -6.69
N LYS A 6 17.86 -3.46 -7.25
CA LYS A 6 18.05 -2.73 -8.50
C LYS A 6 18.13 -1.24 -8.21
N VAL A 7 19.09 -0.57 -8.84
CA VAL A 7 19.26 0.89 -8.75
C VAL A 7 19.12 1.45 -10.15
N LEU A 8 18.24 2.44 -10.31
CA LEU A 8 18.00 3.15 -11.55
C LEU A 8 18.27 4.64 -11.34
N ASP A 9 19.22 5.20 -12.09
CA ASP A 9 19.44 6.64 -12.12
C ASP A 9 18.32 7.31 -12.93
N ILE A 10 17.69 8.32 -12.36
CA ILE A 10 16.61 9.06 -13.01
C ILE A 10 17.24 10.22 -13.81
N ASN A 11 17.59 9.96 -15.05
CA ASN A 11 18.25 10.91 -15.95
C ASN A 11 17.23 11.67 -16.86
N VAL A 12 16.04 11.97 -16.32
CA VAL A 12 15.00 12.72 -17.02
C VAL A 12 15.06 14.17 -16.60
N SER A 13 14.97 15.10 -17.57
CA SER A 13 14.97 16.55 -17.31
C SER A 13 13.59 17.15 -17.17
N ASP A 14 12.58 16.43 -17.62
CA ASP A 14 11.19 16.88 -17.61
C ASP A 14 10.53 16.61 -16.26
N ILE A 15 9.54 17.44 -15.94
CA ILE A 15 8.83 17.32 -14.66
C ILE A 15 8.03 16.01 -14.63
N ILE A 16 8.19 15.27 -13.56
CA ILE A 16 7.58 13.95 -13.37
C ILE A 16 6.30 14.09 -12.55
N SER A 17 5.19 13.68 -13.12
CA SER A 17 3.91 13.61 -12.41
C SER A 17 3.83 12.35 -11.52
N ARG A 18 4.31 11.21 -12.05
CA ARG A 18 4.28 9.91 -11.37
C ARG A 18 5.37 8.99 -11.90
N LEU A 19 5.92 8.15 -11.04
CA LEU A 19 6.66 6.94 -11.43
C LEU A 19 5.80 5.71 -11.16
N VAL A 20 5.93 4.67 -11.99
CA VAL A 20 5.23 3.40 -11.77
C VAL A 20 6.24 2.27 -11.92
N VAL A 21 6.41 1.47 -10.87
CA VAL A 21 7.14 0.22 -10.94
C VAL A 21 6.14 -0.88 -11.32
N VAL A 22 6.35 -1.50 -12.46
CA VAL A 22 5.54 -2.60 -12.97
C VAL A 22 6.24 -3.90 -12.66
N VAL A 23 5.57 -4.75 -11.91
CA VAL A 23 6.06 -6.08 -11.51
C VAL A 23 5.31 -7.12 -12.31
N ARG A 24 6.04 -8.05 -12.93
CA ARG A 24 5.48 -9.23 -13.57
C ARG A 24 6.26 -10.46 -13.13
N GLY A 25 5.63 -11.32 -12.35
CA GLY A 25 6.19 -12.60 -11.95
C GLY A 25 5.62 -13.74 -12.78
N THR A 26 6.47 -14.59 -13.35
CA THR A 26 6.04 -15.82 -14.02
C THR A 26 6.01 -16.95 -13.01
N ASN A 27 4.84 -17.48 -12.74
CA ASN A 27 4.64 -18.54 -11.75
C ASN A 27 5.17 -19.89 -12.25
N SER A 28 5.66 -20.71 -11.33
CA SER A 28 6.10 -22.08 -11.60
C SER A 28 5.28 -23.14 -10.86
N SER A 29 4.16 -22.75 -10.26
CA SER A 29 3.24 -23.65 -9.56
C SER A 29 1.82 -23.10 -9.49
N TRP A 30 0.93 -23.88 -8.89
CA TRP A 30 -0.44 -23.50 -8.55
C TRP A 30 -0.60 -23.06 -7.09
N THR A 31 0.50 -22.98 -6.32
CA THR A 31 0.46 -22.66 -4.90
C THR A 31 0.76 -21.18 -4.70
N PRO A 32 -0.26 -20.36 -4.33
CA PRO A 32 -0.03 -18.95 -4.02
C PRO A 32 0.90 -18.81 -2.81
N VAL A 33 1.75 -17.79 -2.82
CA VAL A 33 2.65 -17.46 -1.70
C VAL A 33 2.45 -16.05 -1.17
N GLY A 34 1.78 -15.19 -1.93
CA GLY A 34 1.47 -13.82 -1.51
C GLY A 34 0.96 -12.96 -2.65
N HIS A 35 0.48 -11.76 -2.32
CA HIS A 35 0.05 -10.79 -3.32
C HIS A 35 1.25 -10.32 -4.19
N PRO A 36 1.08 -10.12 -5.52
CA PRO A 36 2.19 -9.77 -6.42
C PRO A 36 2.98 -8.50 -6.02
N SER A 37 2.37 -7.53 -5.36
CA SER A 37 3.06 -6.32 -4.90
C SER A 37 4.11 -6.58 -3.80
N LEU A 38 4.04 -7.72 -3.12
CA LEU A 38 5.02 -8.12 -2.10
C LEU A 38 6.38 -8.47 -2.69
N ILE A 39 6.43 -8.75 -4.01
CA ILE A 39 7.69 -8.95 -4.74
C ILE A 39 8.63 -7.75 -4.58
N VAL A 40 8.09 -6.53 -4.49
CA VAL A 40 8.87 -5.34 -4.13
C VAL A 40 8.86 -5.17 -2.61
N SER A 41 9.90 -5.68 -1.97
CA SER A 41 10.04 -5.64 -0.51
C SER A 41 10.34 -4.24 0.01
N LYS A 42 11.03 -3.40 -0.79
CA LYS A 42 11.28 -1.99 -0.48
C LYS A 42 11.45 -1.17 -1.75
N LEU A 43 10.86 0.00 -1.76
CA LEU A 43 10.96 0.97 -2.85
C LEU A 43 11.40 2.31 -2.26
N GLN A 44 12.51 2.88 -2.80
CA GLN A 44 13.05 4.15 -2.32
C GLN A 44 13.40 5.06 -3.50
N LEU A 45 12.98 6.32 -3.42
CA LEU A 45 13.50 7.39 -4.27
C LEU A 45 14.39 8.28 -3.41
N VAL A 46 15.62 8.48 -3.83
CA VAL A 46 16.65 9.20 -3.06
C VAL A 46 17.41 10.21 -3.91
N ASP A 47 17.88 11.29 -3.29
CA ASP A 47 18.92 12.18 -3.81
C ASP A 47 20.12 12.12 -2.85
N GLY A 48 21.11 11.28 -3.17
CA GLY A 48 22.21 10.99 -2.27
C GLY A 48 21.73 10.35 -0.95
N SER A 49 21.85 11.09 0.16
CA SER A 49 21.37 10.68 1.49
C SER A 49 19.93 11.12 1.79
N ASP A 50 19.37 12.00 0.98
CA ASP A 50 18.02 12.51 1.17
C ASP A 50 16.99 11.53 0.62
N VAL A 51 16.07 11.10 1.45
CA VAL A 51 15.03 10.12 1.09
C VAL A 51 13.74 10.86 0.76
N LEU A 52 13.30 10.79 -0.51
CA LEU A 52 12.11 11.45 -1.00
C LEU A 52 10.86 10.54 -0.96
N PHE A 53 11.09 9.24 -1.06
CA PHE A 53 10.06 8.21 -0.96
C PHE A 53 10.69 6.94 -0.36
N SER A 54 9.99 6.27 0.56
CA SER A 54 10.49 5.00 1.11
C SER A 54 9.37 4.19 1.74
N MET A 55 9.01 3.05 1.14
CA MET A 55 8.07 2.07 1.72
C MET A 55 8.10 0.73 0.98
N ARG A 56 7.36 -0.25 1.47
CA ARG A 56 7.12 -1.53 0.79
C ARG A 56 6.22 -1.32 -0.44
N GLY A 57 6.33 -2.19 -1.44
CA GLY A 57 5.52 -2.10 -2.67
C GLY A 57 4.02 -2.16 -2.41
N CYS A 58 3.56 -3.04 -1.52
CA CYS A 58 2.16 -3.13 -1.14
C CYS A 58 1.64 -1.82 -0.51
N TYR A 59 2.41 -1.20 0.36
CA TYR A 59 2.01 0.08 0.97
C TYR A 59 2.05 1.23 -0.04
N ALA A 60 2.95 1.20 -1.02
CA ALA A 60 2.96 2.20 -2.08
C ALA A 60 1.68 2.15 -2.92
N GLN A 61 1.12 0.95 -3.19
CA GLN A 61 -0.19 0.82 -3.81
C GLN A 61 -1.31 1.42 -2.96
N ALA A 62 -1.33 1.14 -1.65
CA ALA A 62 -2.32 1.69 -0.75
C ALA A 62 -2.25 3.22 -0.64
N VAL A 63 -1.03 3.77 -0.52
CA VAL A 63 -0.80 5.22 -0.46
C VAL A 63 -1.23 5.90 -1.75
N SER A 64 -0.95 5.30 -2.91
CA SER A 64 -1.43 5.80 -4.21
C SER A 64 -2.94 5.81 -4.29
N PHE A 65 -3.60 4.73 -3.87
CA PHE A 65 -5.07 4.65 -3.82
C PHE A 65 -5.68 5.74 -2.93
N TYR A 66 -5.19 5.88 -1.70
CA TYR A 66 -5.70 6.90 -0.79
C TYR A 66 -5.37 8.32 -1.25
N GLY A 67 -4.19 8.52 -1.81
CA GLY A 67 -3.74 9.81 -2.31
C GLY A 67 -4.50 10.32 -3.53
N THR A 68 -4.82 9.43 -4.48
CA THR A 68 -5.40 9.79 -5.77
C THR A 68 -6.87 9.37 -5.92
N ARG A 69 -7.41 8.55 -5.01
CA ARG A 69 -8.73 7.90 -5.10
C ARG A 69 -8.88 7.01 -6.34
N LYS A 70 -7.76 6.57 -6.91
CA LYS A 70 -7.71 5.67 -8.07
C LYS A 70 -6.96 4.41 -7.73
N GLN A 71 -7.54 3.29 -8.10
CA GLN A 71 -6.97 1.99 -7.85
C GLN A 71 -5.79 1.71 -8.78
N PRO A 72 -4.58 1.38 -8.26
CA PRO A 72 -3.51 0.83 -9.06
C PRO A 72 -3.91 -0.54 -9.65
N PHE A 73 -3.41 -0.83 -10.85
CA PHE A 73 -3.68 -2.11 -11.47
C PHE A 73 -2.94 -3.24 -10.75
N SER A 74 -3.67 -4.32 -10.45
CA SER A 74 -3.14 -5.61 -10.02
C SER A 74 -3.91 -6.74 -10.70
N TYR A 75 -3.24 -7.87 -10.94
CA TYR A 75 -3.86 -9.09 -11.39
C TYR A 75 -3.25 -10.27 -10.64
N CYS A 76 -4.05 -10.86 -9.76
CA CYS A 76 -3.66 -11.94 -8.85
C CYS A 76 -3.75 -13.30 -9.56
N ASN A 77 -2.88 -13.50 -10.57
CA ASN A 77 -2.81 -14.78 -11.27
C ASN A 77 -1.97 -15.77 -10.45
N TYR A 78 -2.57 -16.87 -10.04
CA TYR A 78 -1.95 -17.96 -9.28
C TYR A 78 -1.96 -19.28 -10.06
N THR A 79 -1.94 -19.20 -11.40
CA THR A 79 -1.85 -20.37 -12.25
C THR A 79 -0.40 -20.71 -12.60
N ASP A 80 -0.12 -21.99 -12.80
CA ASP A 80 1.18 -22.46 -13.28
C ASP A 80 1.48 -21.87 -14.68
N ASN A 81 2.70 -21.38 -14.89
CA ASN A 81 3.12 -20.60 -16.07
C ASN A 81 2.31 -19.30 -16.29
N GLY A 82 1.41 -18.92 -15.37
CA GLY A 82 0.69 -17.66 -15.40
C GLY A 82 1.56 -16.48 -14.99
N ILE A 83 1.16 -15.28 -15.41
CA ILE A 83 1.86 -14.03 -15.04
C ILE A 83 1.03 -13.29 -14.00
N CYS A 84 1.52 -13.23 -12.76
CA CYS A 84 0.99 -12.31 -11.76
C CYS A 84 1.54 -10.91 -12.01
N ASN A 85 0.71 -9.87 -11.80
CA ASN A 85 1.06 -8.50 -12.16
C ASN A 85 0.64 -7.52 -11.07
N ALA A 86 1.50 -6.53 -10.79
CA ALA A 86 1.18 -5.41 -9.92
C ALA A 86 1.86 -4.13 -10.41
N ASN A 87 1.09 -3.04 -10.50
CA ASN A 87 1.60 -1.71 -10.70
C ASN A 87 1.76 -1.03 -9.35
N ILE A 88 2.92 -0.47 -9.09
CA ILE A 88 3.28 0.19 -7.83
C ILE A 88 3.59 1.66 -8.13
N PRO A 89 2.62 2.57 -8.00
CA PRO A 89 2.82 3.99 -8.31
C PRO A 89 3.55 4.72 -7.18
N ILE A 90 4.31 5.74 -7.57
CA ILE A 90 4.84 6.80 -6.72
C ILE A 90 4.24 8.11 -7.26
N ASP A 91 3.18 8.59 -6.63
CA ASP A 91 2.49 9.80 -7.03
C ASP A 91 3.12 11.02 -6.34
N PHE A 92 3.48 12.04 -7.12
CA PHE A 92 4.08 13.28 -6.62
C PHE A 92 3.06 14.41 -6.45
N GLY A 93 1.85 14.25 -6.96
CA GLY A 93 0.73 15.19 -6.84
C GLY A 93 -0.53 14.54 -6.28
N ARG A 94 -1.56 15.34 -6.07
CA ARG A 94 -2.89 14.91 -5.61
C ARG A 94 -3.63 14.07 -6.68
N ARG A 95 -3.25 14.26 -7.93
CA ARG A 95 -3.75 13.57 -9.12
C ARG A 95 -2.70 13.52 -10.20
N LEU A 96 -2.90 12.68 -11.18
CA LEU A 96 -2.05 12.63 -12.37
C LEU A 96 -2.08 14.01 -13.08
N TYR A 97 -0.88 14.51 -13.43
CA TYR A 97 -0.66 15.83 -14.03
C TYR A 97 -1.17 16.99 -13.16
N ASP A 98 -0.94 16.92 -11.85
CA ASP A 98 -1.18 18.05 -10.94
C ASP A 98 -0.15 19.16 -11.21
N PRO A 99 -0.57 20.37 -11.68
CA PRO A 99 0.39 21.41 -12.05
C PRO A 99 1.06 22.10 -10.85
N GLU A 100 0.47 21.95 -9.66
CA GLU A 100 0.98 22.57 -8.43
C GLU A 100 1.94 21.65 -7.69
N LEU A 101 1.78 20.32 -7.83
CA LEU A 101 2.57 19.30 -7.12
C LEU A 101 3.08 18.25 -8.10
N ALA A 102 4.37 18.25 -8.35
CA ALA A 102 5.06 17.30 -9.20
C ALA A 102 6.55 17.26 -8.86
N LEU A 103 7.24 16.19 -9.18
CA LEU A 103 8.68 16.09 -8.96
C LEU A 103 9.42 16.79 -10.10
N ASN A 104 10.21 17.81 -9.77
CA ASN A 104 11.11 18.48 -10.71
C ASN A 104 12.53 17.91 -10.55
N PRO A 105 13.01 17.04 -11.46
CA PRO A 105 14.31 16.41 -11.32
C PRO A 105 15.48 17.40 -11.30
N LYS A 106 15.32 18.60 -11.88
CA LYS A 106 16.36 19.64 -11.90
C LYS A 106 16.67 20.23 -10.52
N MET A 107 15.81 19.98 -9.52
CA MET A 107 16.02 20.41 -8.13
C MET A 107 16.90 19.44 -7.34
N PHE A 108 17.32 18.33 -7.94
CA PHE A 108 18.09 17.27 -7.31
C PHE A 108 19.39 17.00 -8.07
N ASN A 109 20.41 16.49 -7.36
CA ASN A 109 21.74 16.28 -7.94
C ASN A 109 21.98 14.85 -8.42
N ASN A 110 21.42 13.87 -7.71
CA ASN A 110 21.65 12.44 -7.97
C ASN A 110 20.40 11.61 -7.64
N LEU A 111 19.34 11.85 -8.42
CA LEU A 111 18.06 11.21 -8.21
C LEU A 111 18.11 9.72 -8.62
N GLN A 112 17.91 8.82 -7.67
CA GLN A 112 17.98 7.38 -7.87
C GLN A 112 16.74 6.69 -7.33
N LEU A 113 16.18 5.76 -8.11
CA LEU A 113 15.16 4.82 -7.67
C LEU A 113 15.84 3.49 -7.30
N LYS A 114 15.70 3.08 -6.04
CA LYS A 114 16.20 1.80 -5.52
C LYS A 114 15.02 0.87 -5.27
N ILE A 115 15.11 -0.34 -5.81
CA ILE A 115 14.07 -1.36 -5.74
C ILE A 115 14.68 -2.61 -5.13
N ASP A 116 14.34 -2.91 -3.88
CA ASP A 116 14.63 -4.20 -3.27
C ASP A 116 13.49 -5.16 -3.62
N HIS A 117 13.83 -6.31 -4.17
CA HIS A 117 12.85 -7.29 -4.64
C HIS A 117 13.19 -8.70 -4.18
N ASP A 118 12.14 -9.47 -3.93
CA ASP A 118 12.21 -10.90 -3.71
C ASP A 118 10.94 -11.54 -4.32
N TYR A 119 11.09 -12.21 -5.45
CA TYR A 119 9.95 -12.80 -6.15
C TYR A 119 9.39 -14.04 -5.45
N SER A 120 10.07 -14.57 -4.44
CA SER A 120 9.52 -15.65 -3.61
C SER A 120 8.40 -15.18 -2.66
N LEU A 121 8.18 -13.86 -2.51
CA LEU A 121 7.20 -13.29 -1.60
C LEU A 121 5.82 -13.04 -2.23
N GLY A 122 5.66 -13.20 -3.55
CA GLY A 122 4.39 -12.90 -4.23
C GLY A 122 4.13 -13.81 -5.42
N GLY A 123 2.87 -13.85 -5.88
CA GLY A 123 2.43 -14.75 -6.95
C GLY A 123 2.26 -16.19 -6.47
N ALA A 124 2.46 -17.16 -7.37
CA ALA A 124 2.43 -18.58 -7.08
C ALA A 124 3.81 -19.20 -7.36
N THR A 125 4.71 -19.04 -6.41
CA THR A 125 6.12 -19.49 -6.48
C THR A 125 6.78 -19.09 -7.80
N PRO A 126 6.91 -17.81 -8.12
CA PRO A 126 7.51 -17.38 -9.39
C PRO A 126 8.95 -17.87 -9.51
N ASP A 127 9.36 -18.28 -10.72
CA ASP A 127 10.75 -18.63 -11.06
C ASP A 127 11.43 -17.53 -11.87
N ALA A 128 10.67 -16.59 -12.42
CA ALA A 128 11.15 -15.42 -13.13
C ALA A 128 10.35 -14.16 -12.73
N CYS A 129 11.01 -13.01 -12.78
CA CYS A 129 10.37 -11.73 -12.53
C CYS A 129 10.95 -10.64 -13.43
N THR A 130 10.09 -9.84 -14.02
CA THR A 130 10.44 -8.62 -14.75
C THR A 130 10.01 -7.40 -13.93
N LEU A 131 10.92 -6.45 -13.80
CA LEU A 131 10.67 -5.14 -13.22
C LEU A 131 10.87 -4.07 -14.28
N GLU A 132 9.86 -3.25 -14.52
CA GLU A 132 9.92 -2.10 -15.43
C GLU A 132 9.60 -0.83 -14.64
N VAL A 133 10.22 0.29 -15.02
CA VAL A 133 9.91 1.60 -14.42
C VAL A 133 9.42 2.52 -15.53
N TRP A 134 8.22 3.04 -15.34
CA TRP A 134 7.59 3.98 -16.25
C TRP A 134 7.44 5.33 -15.57
N ALA A 135 7.54 6.41 -16.34
CA ALA A 135 7.37 7.77 -15.87
C ALA A 135 6.28 8.49 -16.69
N ASP A 136 5.32 9.08 -15.98
CA ASP A 136 4.37 10.02 -16.58
C ASP A 136 4.97 11.43 -16.49
N LEU A 137 5.35 11.99 -17.63
CA LEU A 137 6.05 13.29 -17.74
C LEU A 137 5.10 14.38 -18.23
N PHE A 138 5.36 15.61 -17.79
CA PHE A 138 4.77 16.78 -18.44
C PHE A 138 5.56 17.07 -19.72
N ASP A 139 4.86 17.15 -20.84
CA ASP A 139 5.45 17.34 -22.16
C ASP A 139 5.18 18.78 -22.70
N GLU A 140 4.05 19.01 -23.37
CA GLU A 140 3.78 20.31 -23.99
C GLU A 140 3.51 21.43 -22.95
N PHE A 141 2.82 21.11 -21.87
CA PHE A 141 2.62 22.02 -20.75
C PHE A 141 3.64 21.74 -19.65
N VAL A 142 4.57 22.67 -19.45
CA VAL A 142 5.57 22.56 -18.37
C VAL A 142 5.12 23.40 -17.18
N PRO A 143 4.65 22.77 -16.08
CA PRO A 143 4.23 23.49 -14.89
C PRO A 143 5.42 24.06 -14.11
N SER A 144 5.13 24.93 -13.16
CA SER A 144 6.09 25.36 -12.13
C SER A 144 5.60 24.88 -10.76
N PRO A 145 5.84 23.61 -10.41
CA PRO A 145 5.30 23.05 -9.18
C PRO A 145 5.91 23.73 -7.95
N LEU A 146 5.08 23.90 -6.91
CA LEU A 146 5.48 24.48 -5.63
C LEU A 146 6.27 23.47 -4.75
N GLY A 147 6.18 22.21 -5.10
CA GLY A 147 6.75 21.08 -4.36
C GLY A 147 6.16 19.76 -4.85
N PHE A 148 6.24 18.73 -4.02
CA PHE A 148 5.72 17.41 -4.33
C PHE A 148 5.26 16.68 -3.07
N LEU A 149 4.44 15.64 -3.23
CA LEU A 149 4.06 14.74 -2.14
C LEU A 149 5.19 13.75 -1.87
N MET A 150 5.74 13.84 -0.69
CA MET A 150 6.75 12.93 -0.14
C MET A 150 6.05 11.90 0.74
N SER A 151 6.23 10.60 0.44
CA SER A 151 5.59 9.54 1.21
C SER A 151 6.63 8.57 1.76
N LYS A 152 6.57 8.30 3.07
CA LYS A 152 7.56 7.46 3.76
C LYS A 152 6.92 6.57 4.82
N SER A 153 7.47 5.37 5.00
CA SER A 153 7.36 4.64 6.26
C SER A 153 8.23 5.36 7.29
N HIS A 154 7.57 6.06 8.20
CA HIS A 154 8.23 6.87 9.24
C HIS A 154 8.69 6.00 10.41
N TRP A 155 7.90 5.02 10.77
CA TRP A 155 8.18 4.15 11.91
C TRP A 155 7.71 2.73 11.61
N THR A 156 8.45 1.73 12.12
CA THR A 156 8.13 0.31 11.95
C THR A 156 8.48 -0.48 13.20
N LYS A 157 7.66 -1.47 13.53
CA LYS A 157 7.86 -2.40 14.65
C LYS A 157 7.16 -3.71 14.35
N THR A 158 7.64 -4.81 14.92
CA THR A 158 6.86 -6.05 14.98
C THR A 158 5.68 -5.86 15.93
N LEU A 159 4.50 -6.25 15.50
CA LEU A 159 3.27 -6.10 16.28
C LEU A 159 3.36 -6.93 17.56
N VAL A 160 3.02 -6.32 18.68
CA VAL A 160 2.87 -6.97 19.98
C VAL A 160 1.46 -6.70 20.45
N ALA A 161 0.72 -7.77 20.78
CA ALA A 161 -0.68 -7.66 21.18
C ALA A 161 -0.85 -6.81 22.45
N SER A 162 -1.93 -6.03 22.48
CA SER A 162 -2.39 -5.25 23.63
C SER A 162 -1.31 -4.30 24.20
N THR A 163 -0.54 -3.67 23.32
CA THR A 163 0.48 -2.67 23.70
C THR A 163 0.12 -1.28 23.20
N THR A 164 0.78 -0.28 23.76
CA THR A 164 0.64 1.11 23.35
C THR A 164 2.00 1.63 22.91
N ASP A 165 2.04 2.20 21.71
CA ASP A 165 3.21 2.86 21.16
C ASP A 165 2.95 4.36 21.00
N TYR A 166 3.92 5.18 21.43
CA TYR A 166 3.94 6.62 21.27
C TYR A 166 5.01 6.96 20.25
N ILE A 167 4.63 7.60 19.17
CA ILE A 167 5.48 7.87 18.00
C ILE A 167 5.50 9.38 17.76
N ASP A 168 6.65 9.99 17.93
CA ASP A 168 6.82 11.40 17.59
C ASP A 168 6.82 11.56 16.06
N LEU A 169 6.00 12.48 15.57
CA LEU A 169 5.88 12.77 14.14
C LEU A 169 6.87 13.88 13.74
N PRO A 170 7.40 13.82 12.52
CA PRO A 170 8.27 14.89 12.02
C PRO A 170 7.47 16.19 11.83
N THR A 171 8.08 17.30 12.22
CA THR A 171 7.47 18.63 12.14
C THR A 171 8.07 19.50 11.04
N ASP A 172 8.79 18.92 10.10
CA ASP A 172 9.48 19.61 9.01
C ASP A 172 8.58 19.97 7.82
N HIS A 173 7.51 19.23 7.61
CA HIS A 173 6.60 19.41 6.47
C HIS A 173 5.12 19.21 6.87
N PRO A 174 4.18 19.98 6.27
CA PRO A 174 2.75 19.72 6.47
C PRO A 174 2.36 18.29 6.09
N ILE A 175 1.50 17.68 6.90
CA ILE A 175 1.05 16.30 6.72
C ILE A 175 -0.33 16.29 6.04
N ARG A 176 -0.44 15.56 4.93
CA ARG A 176 -1.69 15.35 4.18
C ARG A 176 -2.45 14.10 4.63
N LEU A 177 -1.70 13.01 4.86
CA LEU A 177 -2.25 11.72 5.32
C LEU A 177 -1.33 11.13 6.40
N VAL A 178 -1.93 10.66 7.47
CA VAL A 178 -1.30 9.76 8.44
C VAL A 178 -1.92 8.38 8.24
N MET A 179 -1.10 7.36 8.03
CA MET A 179 -1.60 6.05 7.65
C MET A 179 -0.91 4.94 8.48
N PRO A 180 -1.48 4.58 9.64
CA PRO A 180 -1.10 3.34 10.30
C PRO A 180 -1.38 2.14 9.40
N ALA A 181 -0.49 1.16 9.39
CA ALA A 181 -0.58 -0.02 8.56
C ALA A 181 -0.20 -1.26 9.36
N ALA A 182 -1.03 -2.29 9.32
CA ALA A 182 -0.76 -3.60 9.88
C ALA A 182 -1.12 -4.66 8.84
N PHE A 183 -0.10 -5.14 8.12
CA PHE A 183 -0.30 -6.16 7.09
C PHE A 183 -0.39 -7.53 7.74
N SER A 184 -1.52 -8.21 7.55
CA SER A 184 -1.72 -9.60 7.94
C SER A 184 -2.52 -10.33 6.87
N ASN A 185 -2.26 -11.62 6.72
CA ASN A 185 -3.07 -12.48 5.85
C ASN A 185 -4.37 -12.91 6.53
N ASP A 186 -4.40 -12.96 7.86
CA ASP A 186 -5.46 -13.60 8.64
C ASP A 186 -6.34 -12.60 9.42
N GLU A 187 -5.86 -11.38 9.66
CA GLU A 187 -6.48 -10.42 10.56
C GLU A 187 -6.82 -9.11 9.87
N GLU A 188 -7.99 -8.56 10.17
CA GLU A 188 -8.37 -7.22 9.71
C GLU A 188 -7.56 -6.12 10.43
N PRO A 189 -7.33 -4.95 9.80
CA PRO A 189 -6.45 -3.93 10.37
C PRO A 189 -6.96 -3.32 11.69
N ASP A 190 -8.26 -3.28 11.93
CA ASP A 190 -8.88 -2.82 13.17
C ASP A 190 -8.77 -3.85 14.33
N ILE A 191 -8.52 -5.10 14.02
CA ILE A 191 -8.18 -6.12 15.04
C ILE A 191 -6.70 -5.98 15.44
N ASN A 192 -5.83 -5.65 14.47
CA ASN A 192 -4.41 -5.45 14.71
C ASN A 192 -4.11 -4.12 15.40
N ILE A 193 -4.81 -3.04 15.01
CA ILE A 193 -4.68 -1.70 15.59
C ILE A 193 -6.06 -1.31 16.16
N ASP A 194 -6.21 -1.39 17.47
CA ASP A 194 -7.47 -1.17 18.18
C ASP A 194 -7.89 0.31 18.17
N SER A 195 -6.97 1.21 18.48
CA SER A 195 -7.27 2.65 18.52
C SER A 195 -6.09 3.53 18.14
N ILE A 196 -6.42 4.73 17.65
CA ILE A 196 -5.48 5.71 17.12
C ILE A 196 -5.80 7.08 17.73
N LYS A 197 -4.77 7.72 18.33
CA LYS A 197 -4.84 9.10 18.75
C LYS A 197 -3.74 9.91 18.09
N LEU A 198 -4.07 11.08 17.56
CA LEU A 198 -3.12 12.10 17.14
C LEU A 198 -3.20 13.29 18.10
N SER A 199 -2.07 13.81 18.51
CA SER A 199 -2.03 14.94 19.45
C SER A 199 -1.00 16.00 19.06
N GLU A 200 -1.28 17.24 19.46
CA GLU A 200 -0.44 18.41 19.27
C GLU A 200 -0.03 18.96 20.64
N ASP A 201 1.24 19.35 20.78
CA ASP A 201 1.78 20.08 21.92
C ASP A 201 1.35 19.51 23.27
N HIS A 202 1.54 18.20 23.47
CA HIS A 202 1.15 17.49 24.69
C HIS A 202 -0.36 17.62 25.00
N ASP A 203 -1.18 17.20 24.03
CA ASP A 203 -2.65 17.16 24.10
C ASP A 203 -3.36 18.52 24.17
N LYS A 204 -2.72 19.63 23.81
CA LYS A 204 -3.40 20.92 23.69
C LYS A 204 -4.47 20.90 22.60
N ARG A 205 -4.24 20.14 21.52
CA ARG A 205 -5.24 19.83 20.51
C ARG A 205 -5.12 18.36 20.12
N ILE A 206 -6.25 17.71 19.92
CA ILE A 206 -6.34 16.29 19.58
C ILE A 206 -7.14 16.19 18.28
N PRO A 207 -6.47 16.06 17.11
CA PRO A 207 -7.14 15.87 15.81
C PRO A 207 -8.02 14.63 15.77
N PHE A 208 -7.49 13.49 16.27
CA PHE A 208 -8.19 12.21 16.34
C PHE A 208 -7.91 11.52 17.68
N ASP A 209 -8.94 10.87 18.24
CA ASP A 209 -8.84 9.97 19.39
C ASP A 209 -10.07 9.04 19.36
N ALA A 210 -9.94 7.91 18.68
CA ALA A 210 -11.03 6.97 18.50
C ALA A 210 -10.53 5.55 18.20
N GLY A 211 -11.41 4.58 18.29
CA GLY A 211 -11.18 3.23 17.82
C GLY A 211 -10.99 3.19 16.31
N THR A 212 -10.21 2.26 15.84
CA THR A 212 -9.90 2.12 14.41
C THR A 212 -11.15 1.83 13.59
N LEU A 213 -12.05 0.99 14.10
CA LEU A 213 -13.30 0.67 13.43
C LEU A 213 -14.16 1.92 13.20
N GLU A 214 -14.30 2.76 14.23
CA GLU A 214 -15.06 4.01 14.16
C GLU A 214 -14.44 4.98 13.15
N LEU A 215 -13.11 5.09 13.12
CA LEU A 215 -12.39 5.93 12.16
C LEU A 215 -12.62 5.43 10.72
N LEU A 216 -12.55 4.12 10.49
CA LEU A 216 -12.82 3.54 9.18
C LEU A 216 -14.26 3.83 8.74
N GLN A 217 -15.25 3.69 9.62
CA GLN A 217 -16.65 4.00 9.32
C GLN A 217 -16.86 5.49 9.01
N MET A 218 -16.18 6.39 9.72
CA MET A 218 -16.25 7.83 9.46
C MET A 218 -15.72 8.20 8.08
N PHE A 219 -14.65 7.55 7.62
CA PHE A 219 -13.97 7.90 6.38
C PHE A 219 -14.38 7.04 5.18
N GLU A 220 -15.29 6.08 5.38
CA GLU A 220 -15.75 5.13 4.36
C GLU A 220 -16.17 5.80 3.05
N SER A 221 -16.85 6.93 3.12
CA SER A 221 -17.39 7.64 1.97
C SER A 221 -16.33 8.41 1.14
N LEU A 222 -15.10 8.58 1.66
CA LEU A 222 -14.06 9.37 1.01
C LEU A 222 -13.34 8.62 -0.12
N TRP A 223 -13.39 7.29 -0.10
CA TRP A 223 -12.73 6.43 -1.07
C TRP A 223 -13.68 5.41 -1.68
N PRO A 224 -13.50 5.03 -2.95
CA PRO A 224 -14.24 3.93 -3.53
C PRO A 224 -13.89 2.60 -2.87
N ILE A 225 -14.72 1.59 -3.10
CA ILE A 225 -14.38 0.20 -2.76
C ILE A 225 -13.21 -0.23 -3.65
N TYR A 226 -12.26 -0.97 -3.07
CA TYR A 226 -11.16 -1.57 -3.81
C TYR A 226 -11.59 -2.90 -4.39
N GLU A 227 -11.27 -3.15 -5.67
CA GLU A 227 -11.64 -4.37 -6.39
C GLU A 227 -10.39 -5.06 -6.94
N ASP A 228 -10.28 -6.35 -6.71
CA ASP A 228 -9.24 -7.20 -7.27
C ASP A 228 -9.83 -8.31 -8.13
N TYR A 229 -9.07 -8.69 -9.13
CA TYR A 229 -9.35 -9.84 -9.98
C TYR A 229 -8.20 -10.81 -9.92
N GLY A 230 -8.53 -12.09 -9.81
CA GLY A 230 -7.53 -13.14 -9.77
C GLY A 230 -8.03 -14.42 -10.39
N GLU A 231 -7.10 -15.32 -10.63
CA GLU A 231 -7.36 -16.68 -11.07
C GLU A 231 -6.36 -17.64 -10.44
N GLY A 232 -6.76 -18.90 -10.34
CA GLY A 232 -5.93 -19.94 -9.77
C GLY A 232 -6.58 -21.30 -9.91
N ARG A 233 -6.24 -22.20 -9.02
CA ARG A 233 -6.79 -23.56 -9.00
C ARG A 233 -7.18 -23.96 -7.60
N THR A 234 -8.38 -24.53 -7.45
CA THR A 234 -8.80 -25.19 -6.23
C THR A 234 -8.12 -26.54 -6.07
N SER A 235 -8.07 -27.07 -4.86
CA SER A 235 -7.60 -28.41 -4.57
C SER A 235 -8.79 -29.29 -4.11
N ALA A 236 -8.80 -30.55 -4.49
CA ALA A 236 -9.84 -31.48 -4.09
C ALA A 236 -9.82 -31.74 -2.58
N GLY A 237 -10.85 -31.26 -1.87
CA GLY A 237 -11.00 -31.44 -0.44
C GLY A 237 -9.94 -30.76 0.43
N ALA A 238 -9.18 -29.80 -0.11
CA ALA A 238 -8.19 -29.02 0.66
C ALA A 238 -8.27 -27.53 0.35
N ASN A 239 -7.94 -26.71 1.33
CA ASN A 239 -7.88 -25.26 1.19
C ASN A 239 -6.67 -24.86 0.35
N VAL A 240 -6.88 -23.88 -0.55
CA VAL A 240 -5.83 -23.11 -1.22
C VAL A 240 -6.01 -21.66 -0.80
N GLU A 241 -4.99 -21.08 -0.23
CA GLU A 241 -5.02 -19.68 0.19
C GLU A 241 -4.73 -18.77 -0.99
N PHE A 242 -5.64 -17.83 -1.24
CA PHE A 242 -5.50 -16.79 -2.25
C PHE A 242 -5.30 -15.45 -1.57
N PHE A 243 -4.50 -14.57 -2.16
CA PHE A 243 -4.16 -13.27 -1.58
C PHE A 243 -4.70 -12.13 -2.45
N PHE A 244 -5.34 -11.16 -1.79
CA PHE A 244 -5.96 -10.00 -2.42
C PHE A 244 -5.47 -8.70 -1.78
N THR A 245 -5.72 -7.57 -2.44
CA THR A 245 -5.35 -6.24 -1.93
C THR A 245 -6.22 -5.78 -0.77
N PRO A 246 -7.57 -5.85 -0.83
CA PRO A 246 -8.41 -5.40 0.29
C PRO A 246 -8.31 -6.35 1.48
N CYS A 247 -8.27 -5.79 2.69
CA CYS A 247 -8.12 -6.52 3.95
C CYS A 247 -9.31 -6.35 4.90
N LYS A 248 -10.19 -5.36 4.66
CA LYS A 248 -11.37 -5.10 5.51
C LYS A 248 -12.64 -5.31 4.72
N ASP A 249 -13.65 -5.91 5.36
CA ASP A 249 -14.96 -6.18 4.76
C ASP A 249 -14.88 -6.89 3.40
N LEU A 250 -13.92 -7.81 3.27
CA LEU A 250 -13.63 -8.48 2.00
C LEU A 250 -14.77 -9.39 1.57
N GLN A 251 -15.35 -9.11 0.41
CA GLN A 251 -16.34 -9.93 -0.29
C GLN A 251 -15.66 -10.66 -1.45
N LEU A 252 -15.93 -11.95 -1.58
CA LEU A 252 -15.40 -12.79 -2.65
C LEU A 252 -16.52 -13.40 -3.47
N HIS A 253 -16.37 -13.35 -4.79
CA HIS A 253 -17.16 -14.09 -5.75
C HIS A 253 -16.25 -15.02 -6.52
N ALA A 254 -16.45 -16.31 -6.39
CA ALA A 254 -15.65 -17.34 -7.04
C ALA A 254 -16.45 -17.99 -8.16
N PHE A 255 -15.82 -18.10 -9.34
CA PHE A 255 -16.42 -18.67 -10.55
C PHE A 255 -15.57 -19.86 -11.02
N PRO A 256 -15.93 -21.10 -10.63
CA PRO A 256 -15.22 -22.28 -11.10
C PRO A 256 -15.44 -22.53 -12.60
N SER A 257 -14.41 -23.00 -13.28
CA SER A 257 -14.46 -23.27 -14.73
C SER A 257 -15.21 -24.54 -15.12
N VAL A 258 -15.47 -25.40 -14.14
CA VAL A 258 -16.25 -26.64 -14.30
C VAL A 258 -17.34 -26.68 -13.22
N ASP A 259 -18.31 -27.57 -13.40
CA ASP A 259 -19.36 -27.83 -12.44
C ASP A 259 -18.74 -28.47 -11.17
N SER A 260 -18.13 -27.66 -10.36
CA SER A 260 -17.50 -28.01 -9.09
C SER A 260 -18.02 -27.07 -8.02
N ASP A 261 -18.39 -27.63 -6.88
CA ASP A 261 -18.73 -26.82 -5.71
C ASP A 261 -17.47 -26.21 -5.14
N ALA A 262 -17.25 -24.92 -5.44
CA ALA A 262 -16.22 -24.13 -4.79
C ALA A 262 -16.77 -23.56 -3.49
N HIS A 263 -16.11 -23.88 -2.39
CA HIS A 263 -16.46 -23.38 -1.06
C HIS A 263 -15.45 -22.31 -0.66
N ILE A 264 -15.94 -21.13 -0.30
CA ILE A 264 -15.12 -20.06 0.23
C ILE A 264 -15.14 -20.19 1.75
N ASN A 265 -13.98 -20.42 2.34
CA ASN A 265 -13.84 -20.47 3.78
C ASN A 265 -13.22 -19.14 4.25
N PHE A 266 -13.99 -18.37 5.01
CA PHE A 266 -13.51 -17.12 5.60
C PHE A 266 -12.86 -17.44 6.94
N PRO A 267 -11.60 -17.05 7.20
CA PRO A 267 -11.09 -16.99 8.54
C PRO A 267 -11.94 -16.02 9.37
N TRP A 268 -12.05 -16.26 10.67
CA TRP A 268 -12.92 -15.49 11.56
C TRP A 268 -12.60 -14.00 11.61
N SER A 269 -11.37 -13.63 11.39
CA SER A 269 -10.86 -12.28 11.57
C SER A 269 -10.57 -11.53 10.27
N GLY A 270 -10.33 -12.18 9.16
CA GLY A 270 -10.12 -11.48 7.91
C GLY A 270 -8.66 -11.30 7.52
N GLY A 271 -8.27 -10.18 6.97
CA GLY A 271 -6.96 -9.94 6.33
C GLY A 271 -7.04 -10.05 4.82
N ASN A 272 -5.92 -10.17 4.10
CA ASN A 272 -5.91 -10.28 2.65
C ASN A 272 -5.82 -11.72 2.12
N GLY A 273 -5.58 -12.70 2.96
CA GLY A 273 -5.60 -14.13 2.64
C GLY A 273 -7.00 -14.72 2.75
N ARG A 274 -7.40 -15.57 1.80
CA ARG A 274 -8.66 -16.28 1.83
C ARG A 274 -8.51 -17.71 1.36
N ASN A 275 -9.00 -18.62 2.16
CA ASN A 275 -9.02 -20.04 1.84
C ASN A 275 -10.19 -20.38 0.92
N ILE A 276 -9.90 -20.94 -0.24
CA ILE A 276 -10.87 -21.44 -1.21
C ILE A 276 -10.64 -22.92 -1.39
N MET A 277 -11.70 -23.72 -1.22
CA MET A 277 -11.69 -25.17 -1.40
C MET A 277 -12.65 -25.54 -2.52
N GLY A 278 -12.33 -26.56 -3.27
CA GLY A 278 -13.23 -27.17 -4.24
C GLY A 278 -13.35 -28.67 -4.00
N ASP A 279 -14.47 -29.27 -4.42
CA ASP A 279 -14.65 -30.71 -4.38
C ASP A 279 -13.74 -31.43 -5.35
N VAL A 280 -13.35 -30.72 -6.41
CA VAL A 280 -12.37 -31.15 -7.39
C VAL A 280 -11.29 -30.10 -7.62
N ALA A 281 -10.15 -30.51 -8.11
CA ALA A 281 -9.09 -29.58 -8.51
C ALA A 281 -9.45 -28.96 -9.86
N ALA A 282 -9.96 -27.71 -9.85
CA ALA A 282 -10.47 -26.98 -11.01
C ALA A 282 -9.91 -25.57 -11.08
N ALA A 283 -9.79 -25.02 -12.28
CA ALA A 283 -9.49 -23.61 -12.48
C ALA A 283 -10.65 -22.75 -11.93
N ILE A 284 -10.30 -21.62 -11.32
CA ILE A 284 -11.24 -20.71 -10.69
C ILE A 284 -10.84 -19.27 -11.00
N GLN A 285 -11.83 -18.45 -11.31
CA GLN A 285 -11.70 -17.00 -11.33
C GLN A 285 -12.31 -16.41 -10.07
N VAL A 286 -11.67 -15.39 -9.52
CA VAL A 286 -12.10 -14.76 -8.28
C VAL A 286 -12.17 -13.26 -8.48
N HIS A 287 -13.29 -12.67 -8.08
CA HIS A 287 -13.46 -11.24 -7.89
C HIS A 287 -13.52 -10.96 -6.39
N ALA A 288 -12.64 -10.12 -5.91
CA ALA A 288 -12.54 -9.69 -4.52
C ALA A 288 -12.85 -8.20 -4.43
N SER A 289 -13.68 -7.79 -3.48
CA SER A 289 -13.95 -6.37 -3.22
C SER A 289 -13.96 -6.11 -1.72
N GLY A 290 -13.47 -4.94 -1.32
CA GLY A 290 -13.38 -4.58 0.10
C GLY A 290 -12.67 -3.25 0.31
N ARG A 291 -12.14 -3.08 1.52
CA ARG A 291 -11.53 -1.85 2.00
C ARG A 291 -10.13 -2.11 2.56
N CYS A 292 -9.45 -1.05 2.98
CA CYS A 292 -8.13 -1.11 3.60
C CYS A 292 -7.11 -1.92 2.79
N PRO A 293 -6.74 -1.44 1.57
CA PRO A 293 -5.73 -2.11 0.78
C PRO A 293 -4.46 -2.33 1.59
N HIS A 294 -4.01 -3.60 1.62
CA HIS A 294 -2.82 -4.06 2.35
C HIS A 294 -2.81 -3.71 3.86
N GLY A 295 -3.98 -3.63 4.49
CA GLY A 295 -4.09 -3.33 5.92
C GLY A 295 -3.75 -1.89 6.30
N VAL A 296 -3.76 -0.96 5.35
CA VAL A 296 -3.50 0.46 5.59
C VAL A 296 -4.77 1.20 5.99
N ILE A 297 -4.70 1.98 7.07
CA ILE A 297 -5.81 2.78 7.62
C ILE A 297 -5.56 4.24 7.25
N PRO A 298 -6.46 4.91 6.51
CA PRO A 298 -6.25 6.29 6.10
C PRO A 298 -6.80 7.28 7.13
N LEU A 299 -5.99 8.22 7.58
CA LEU A 299 -6.43 9.37 8.37
C LEU A 299 -6.18 10.65 7.55
N PRO A 300 -7.21 11.25 6.96
CA PRO A 300 -7.08 12.46 6.18
C PRO A 300 -6.88 13.66 7.11
N MET A 301 -5.87 14.47 6.83
CA MET A 301 -5.56 15.65 7.61
C MET A 301 -6.11 16.90 6.91
N GLY A 302 -7.44 17.06 6.95
CA GLY A 302 -8.17 18.12 6.26
C GLY A 302 -8.65 17.73 4.85
N ASP A 303 -9.00 18.72 4.04
CA ASP A 303 -9.38 18.52 2.63
C ASP A 303 -8.16 18.10 1.81
N LEU A 304 -8.17 16.85 1.32
CA LEU A 304 -7.03 16.27 0.61
C LEU A 304 -6.66 17.01 -0.69
N ASP A 305 -7.56 17.82 -1.22
CA ASP A 305 -7.36 18.56 -2.46
C ASP A 305 -6.88 20.00 -2.23
N LYS A 306 -6.89 20.48 -0.96
CA LYS A 306 -6.48 21.85 -0.59
C LYS A 306 -5.25 21.85 0.30
N MET A 307 -4.10 22.25 -0.23
CA MET A 307 -2.82 22.26 0.50
C MET A 307 -2.85 23.11 1.78
N ASP A 308 -3.63 24.19 1.82
CA ASP A 308 -3.70 25.10 2.96
C ASP A 308 -4.55 24.53 4.12
N ASP A 309 -5.32 23.46 3.87
CA ASP A 309 -6.14 22.77 4.88
C ASP A 309 -5.42 21.57 5.53
N TRP A 310 -4.24 21.19 5.00
CA TRP A 310 -3.48 20.07 5.55
C TRP A 310 -2.88 20.41 6.91
N TRP A 311 -2.61 19.39 7.70
CA TRP A 311 -2.07 19.54 9.05
C TRP A 311 -0.68 20.19 9.03
N ASP A 312 -0.64 21.48 9.35
CA ASP A 312 0.60 22.24 9.38
C ASP A 312 1.35 22.04 10.71
N VAL A 313 2.01 20.90 10.81
CA VAL A 313 2.83 20.53 11.96
C VAL A 313 4.08 21.40 12.11
N THR A 314 4.45 22.20 11.10
CA THR A 314 5.65 23.05 11.14
C THR A 314 5.56 24.16 12.18
N LYS A 315 4.36 24.46 12.65
CA LYS A 315 4.08 25.47 13.70
C LYS A 315 3.97 24.89 15.10
N LEU A 316 4.10 23.57 15.23
CA LEU A 316 3.95 22.85 16.49
C LEU A 316 5.32 22.60 17.15
N GLY A 317 5.32 22.60 18.47
CA GLY A 317 6.49 22.16 19.23
C GLY A 317 6.62 20.63 19.27
N ASN A 318 5.49 19.93 19.20
CA ASN A 318 5.43 18.47 19.17
C ASN A 318 4.15 18.01 18.45
N ALA A 319 4.30 16.98 17.61
CA ALA A 319 3.18 16.23 17.03
C ALA A 319 3.42 14.74 17.33
N GLN A 320 2.41 14.03 17.83
CA GLN A 320 2.58 12.65 18.28
C GLN A 320 1.39 11.78 17.83
N ALA A 321 1.69 10.55 17.41
CA ALA A 321 0.72 9.49 17.24
C ALA A 321 0.83 8.50 18.41
N LYS A 322 -0.31 8.15 19.02
CA LYS A 322 -0.44 7.03 19.93
C LYS A 322 -1.22 5.94 19.23
N LEU A 323 -0.64 4.78 19.11
CA LEU A 323 -1.26 3.59 18.52
C LEU A 323 -1.42 2.53 19.61
N VAL A 324 -2.63 2.01 19.75
CA VAL A 324 -2.92 0.89 20.66
C VAL A 324 -3.14 -0.34 19.79
N THR A 325 -2.37 -1.39 20.03
CA THR A 325 -2.53 -2.65 19.31
C THR A 325 -3.59 -3.51 19.97
N GLY A 326 -4.37 -4.20 19.15
CA GLY A 326 -5.37 -5.18 19.58
C GLY A 326 -4.76 -6.56 19.88
N GLY A 327 -5.58 -7.60 19.77
CA GLY A 327 -5.19 -8.99 20.02
C GLY A 327 -4.74 -9.78 18.79
N GLY A 328 -4.49 -9.12 17.67
CA GLY A 328 -4.29 -9.73 16.36
C GLY A 328 -2.95 -10.44 16.15
N ASP A 329 -2.57 -10.62 14.90
CA ASP A 329 -1.38 -11.36 14.47
C ASP A 329 -0.08 -10.71 14.94
N THR A 330 0.58 -11.33 15.91
CA THR A 330 1.84 -10.86 16.49
C THR A 330 3.06 -11.11 15.61
N SER A 331 2.91 -11.76 14.46
CA SER A 331 3.99 -11.98 13.50
C SER A 331 4.10 -10.86 12.46
N SER A 332 3.07 -10.04 12.33
CA SER A 332 2.97 -8.97 11.37
C SER A 332 3.86 -7.78 11.69
N LEU A 333 4.36 -7.13 10.65
CA LEU A 333 4.94 -5.80 10.78
C LEU A 333 3.84 -4.75 10.84
N TYR A 334 4.03 -3.81 11.74
CA TYR A 334 3.15 -2.69 11.84
C TYR A 334 3.94 -1.39 11.70
N GLU A 335 3.44 -0.51 10.85
CA GLU A 335 4.16 0.66 10.37
C GLU A 335 3.29 1.91 10.47
N LEU A 336 3.93 3.06 10.59
CA LEU A 336 3.28 4.35 10.44
C LEU A 336 3.79 5.03 9.17
N LEU A 337 2.90 5.17 8.19
CA LEU A 337 3.21 5.80 6.92
C LEU A 337 2.74 7.26 6.97
N LEU A 338 3.51 8.15 6.37
CA LEU A 338 3.19 9.58 6.28
C LEU A 338 3.25 10.03 4.82
N GLN A 339 2.28 10.85 4.42
CA GLN A 339 2.34 11.63 3.18
C GLN A 339 2.40 13.12 3.54
N GLN A 340 3.48 13.78 3.13
CA GLN A 340 3.82 15.15 3.49
C GLN A 340 4.02 16.03 2.26
N LEU A 341 3.78 17.34 2.40
CA LEU A 341 4.10 18.33 1.38
C LEU A 341 5.54 18.78 1.53
N ARG A 342 6.41 18.38 0.61
CA ARG A 342 7.76 18.96 0.51
C ARG A 342 7.79 20.06 -0.53
N ARG A 343 8.04 21.29 -0.08
CA ARG A 343 8.23 22.45 -0.95
C ARG A 343 9.66 22.48 -1.49
N TYR A 344 9.84 23.09 -2.68
CA TYR A 344 11.17 23.34 -3.27
C TYR A 344 11.86 24.51 -2.62
#